data_403d50e0fa986046259eff1a5b017b5c
#
_entry.id   403d50e0fa986046259eff1a5b017b5c
#
_cell.length_a   1.000
_cell.length_b   1.000
_cell.length_c   1.000
_cell.angle_alpha   90.00
_cell.angle_beta   90.00
_cell.angle_gamma   90.00
#
_symmetry.space_group_name_H-M   'P 1'
#
loop_
_entity.id
_entity.type
_entity.pdbx_description
1 polymer ?
#
loop_
_entity_poly.entity_id
_entity_poly.type
_entity_poly.pdbx_seq_one_letter_code
_entity_poly.pdbx_strand_id
1 'polypeptide(L)'
;MTAHVDTGNTGNTGILKGFTYPRPTRPATSDPQRYKHAAVTSDVDECSTVGRNILKKGGNAVDAAIATTFCMGVVKPQLTGVGGGLFMLLRDSKSGVVKAIDGRETAPLLANKTMFVGRMDDSKLGPLSIAVPSLVRGLWTAFTKFGSEQVKWFDLLTPSIKLCKEGIVVTDELEKDIGFVIELIQNARKEYPQVAPFHNKAEGRPYKARDIMFRPKYGATLQQIATDPLSLDRTIANEIQKMGGIITEQDLKSYNAIVKDPLVTHLENGDLSVYGIPPPSSSAVLQYILNILDGYNFNSTDCSKIDFESDSRSVTCHHRLIESFKWAYAKRAKLGDEEYVDQKYVSLAHYTA
;
A
#
# COMPACT_ATOMS: atom_id res chain seq x y z
N MET A 1 -2.86 17.92 3.93
CA MET A 1 -3.13 18.92 2.88
C MET A 1 -3.99 20.01 3.48
N THR A 2 -3.45 21.18 3.72
CA THR A 2 -4.21 22.37 4.16
C THR A 2 -4.55 23.17 2.91
N ALA A 3 -5.83 23.28 2.58
CA ALA A 3 -6.30 24.18 1.53
C ALA A 3 -6.51 25.58 2.10
N HIS A 4 -5.82 26.58 1.59
CA HIS A 4 -6.13 27.98 1.83
C HIS A 4 -7.07 28.47 0.74
N VAL A 5 -8.21 29.01 1.13
CA VAL A 5 -9.15 29.69 0.24
C VAL A 5 -8.79 31.17 0.25
N ASP A 6 -8.34 31.69 -0.89
CA ASP A 6 -8.14 33.13 -1.07
C ASP A 6 -9.43 33.76 -1.62
N THR A 7 -10.02 34.69 -0.84
CA THR A 7 -11.29 35.38 -1.16
C THR A 7 -11.06 36.77 -1.74
N GLY A 8 -10.27 36.92 -2.78
CA GLY A 8 -9.98 38.23 -3.38
C GLY A 8 -9.80 38.19 -4.89
N ASN A 9 -10.80 38.27 -5.68
CA ASN A 9 -11.13 39.27 -6.71
C ASN A 9 -12.18 38.78 -7.72
N THR A 10 -13.18 39.62 -7.94
CA THR A 10 -14.31 39.42 -8.82
C THR A 10 -13.93 39.60 -10.28
N GLY A 11 -14.00 38.52 -11.04
CA GLY A 11 -13.89 38.51 -12.52
C GLY A 11 -14.40 37.17 -13.04
N ASN A 12 -15.58 37.22 -13.58
CA ASN A 12 -16.46 36.20 -14.08
C ASN A 12 -15.78 35.16 -15.01
N THR A 13 -15.39 34.00 -14.48
CA THR A 13 -15.38 32.70 -15.18
C THR A 13 -15.56 31.62 -14.11
N GLY A 14 -16.71 30.99 -14.10
CA GLY A 14 -17.09 30.00 -13.11
C GLY A 14 -16.22 28.78 -13.15
N ILE A 15 -16.10 28.19 -11.96
CA ILE A 15 -15.57 26.87 -11.65
C ILE A 15 -14.04 26.79 -11.57
N LEU A 16 -13.54 26.72 -10.32
CA LEU A 16 -12.17 26.46 -9.89
C LEU A 16 -11.26 27.69 -9.61
N LYS A 17 -11.80 28.81 -9.13
CA LYS A 17 -10.95 29.78 -8.41
C LYS A 17 -10.85 29.35 -6.94
N GLY A 18 -9.64 29.03 -6.46
CA GLY A 18 -9.33 28.95 -5.04
C GLY A 18 -8.60 27.71 -4.53
N PHE A 19 -8.17 26.77 -5.36
CA PHE A 19 -7.28 25.71 -4.90
C PHE A 19 -5.84 26.00 -5.33
N THR A 20 -5.09 26.66 -4.47
CA THR A 20 -3.63 26.66 -4.57
C THR A 20 -3.11 25.42 -3.86
N TYR A 21 -2.62 24.46 -4.62
CA TYR A 21 -1.79 23.40 -4.04
C TYR A 21 -0.54 24.06 -3.47
N PRO A 22 -0.18 23.85 -2.19
CA PRO A 22 1.11 24.31 -1.71
C PRO A 22 2.17 23.64 -2.58
N ARG A 23 2.99 24.43 -3.24
CA ARG A 23 4.18 23.92 -3.94
C ARG A 23 5.00 23.15 -2.90
N PRO A 24 5.56 21.98 -3.24
CA PRO A 24 6.49 21.31 -2.36
C PRO A 24 7.56 22.32 -1.94
N THR A 25 7.74 22.51 -0.65
CA THR A 25 8.71 23.46 -0.08
C THR A 25 10.16 23.03 -0.30
N ARG A 26 10.38 21.84 -0.83
CA ARG A 26 11.65 21.42 -1.43
C ARG A 26 11.45 21.33 -2.93
N PRO A 27 12.19 22.13 -3.73
CA PRO A 27 12.35 21.77 -5.12
C PRO A 27 12.90 20.35 -5.14
N ALA A 28 12.29 19.48 -5.93
CA ALA A 28 12.93 18.22 -6.28
C ALA A 28 14.34 18.60 -6.71
N THR A 29 15.36 18.12 -6.00
CA THR A 29 16.74 18.37 -6.40
C THR A 29 16.83 17.87 -7.82
N SER A 30 17.09 18.77 -8.75
CA SER A 30 17.07 18.51 -10.19
C SER A 30 18.12 17.49 -10.64
N ASP A 31 18.99 17.06 -9.73
CA ASP A 31 19.96 16.01 -9.97
C ASP A 31 19.42 14.67 -9.52
N PRO A 32 19.09 13.76 -10.48
CA PRO A 32 18.74 12.38 -10.14
C PRO A 32 19.94 11.75 -9.43
N GLN A 33 19.75 11.36 -8.17
CA GLN A 33 20.80 10.71 -7.41
C GLN A 33 21.14 9.39 -8.09
N ARG A 34 22.38 9.25 -8.53
CA ARG A 34 22.90 8.02 -9.13
C ARG A 34 23.58 7.17 -8.08
N TYR A 35 23.02 5.99 -7.86
CA TYR A 35 23.60 5.00 -6.94
C TYR A 35 24.40 3.96 -7.73
N LYS A 36 25.62 3.62 -7.24
CA LYS A 36 26.50 2.70 -7.95
C LYS A 36 26.09 1.23 -7.84
N HIS A 37 25.48 0.85 -6.72
CA HIS A 37 25.22 -0.57 -6.44
C HIS A 37 23.75 -0.88 -6.21
N ALA A 38 23.07 -0.12 -5.32
CA ALA A 38 21.69 -0.35 -4.98
C ALA A 38 21.08 0.89 -4.31
N ALA A 39 19.75 0.96 -4.29
CA ALA A 39 18.99 1.94 -3.54
C ALA A 39 17.79 1.28 -2.87
N VAL A 40 17.39 1.80 -1.72
CA VAL A 40 16.14 1.47 -1.04
C VAL A 40 15.41 2.76 -0.74
N THR A 41 14.14 2.83 -1.05
CA THR A 41 13.28 3.98 -0.75
C THR A 41 12.04 3.53 -0.01
N SER A 42 11.57 4.36 0.91
CA SER A 42 10.31 4.24 1.64
C SER A 42 9.90 5.63 2.12
N ASP A 43 8.71 5.77 2.69
CA ASP A 43 8.23 7.06 3.23
C ASP A 43 9.01 7.54 4.47
N VAL A 44 9.91 6.71 5.01
CA VAL A 44 10.69 7.03 6.20
C VAL A 44 12.15 6.64 6.00
N ASP A 45 13.06 7.61 6.20
CA ASP A 45 14.51 7.42 6.05
C ASP A 45 15.08 6.30 6.92
N GLU A 46 14.54 6.14 8.12
CA GLU A 46 14.95 5.07 9.04
C GLU A 46 14.67 3.69 8.46
N CYS A 47 13.49 3.50 7.84
CA CYS A 47 13.11 2.22 7.22
C CYS A 47 13.86 1.97 5.91
N SER A 48 14.14 3.01 5.12
CA SER A 48 15.04 2.93 3.97
C SER A 48 16.45 2.52 4.39
N THR A 49 16.92 3.03 5.55
CA THR A 49 18.21 2.66 6.15
C THR A 49 18.21 1.20 6.62
N VAL A 50 17.13 0.69 7.20
CA VAL A 50 16.98 -0.73 7.54
C VAL A 50 17.18 -1.60 6.30
N GLY A 51 16.44 -1.35 5.22
CA GLY A 51 16.57 -2.10 3.97
C GLY A 51 17.99 -2.03 3.37
N ARG A 52 18.59 -0.82 3.33
CA ARG A 52 19.98 -0.64 2.90
C ARG A 52 20.95 -1.49 3.72
N ASN A 53 20.77 -1.58 5.04
CA ASN A 53 21.63 -2.36 5.90
C ASN A 53 21.50 -3.87 5.64
N ILE A 54 20.33 -4.36 5.24
CA ILE A 54 20.14 -5.74 4.78
C ILE A 54 20.93 -5.99 3.48
N LEU A 55 20.87 -5.08 2.51
CA LEU A 55 21.69 -5.19 1.30
C LEU A 55 23.19 -5.25 1.62
N LYS A 56 23.68 -4.44 2.57
CA LYS A 56 25.09 -4.47 3.03
C LYS A 56 25.48 -5.78 3.71
N LYS A 57 24.54 -6.53 4.27
CA LYS A 57 24.76 -7.85 4.87
C LYS A 57 24.73 -9.00 3.85
N GLY A 58 24.57 -8.70 2.56
CA GLY A 58 24.52 -9.68 1.48
C GLY A 58 23.09 -10.09 1.09
N GLY A 59 22.05 -9.51 1.70
CA GLY A 59 20.67 -9.70 1.28
C GLY A 59 20.42 -9.12 -0.12
N ASN A 60 19.39 -9.62 -0.80
CA ASN A 60 18.96 -9.09 -2.09
C ASN A 60 17.84 -8.05 -1.93
N ALA A 61 17.27 -7.59 -3.06
CA ALA A 61 16.20 -6.59 -3.05
C ALA A 61 14.94 -7.07 -2.33
N VAL A 62 14.62 -8.36 -2.39
CA VAL A 62 13.48 -8.98 -1.70
C VAL A 62 13.68 -8.93 -0.20
N ASP A 63 14.84 -9.35 0.30
CA ASP A 63 15.19 -9.30 1.72
C ASP A 63 15.12 -7.86 2.27
N ALA A 64 15.66 -6.91 1.50
CA ALA A 64 15.63 -5.50 1.86
C ALA A 64 14.20 -4.95 1.92
N ALA A 65 13.36 -5.29 0.93
CA ALA A 65 11.95 -4.88 0.91
C ALA A 65 11.17 -5.45 2.10
N ILE A 66 11.39 -6.72 2.47
CA ILE A 66 10.76 -7.37 3.62
C ILE A 66 11.11 -6.62 4.91
N ALA A 67 12.40 -6.37 5.15
CA ALA A 67 12.85 -5.69 6.37
C ALA A 67 12.33 -4.23 6.43
N THR A 68 12.30 -3.54 5.29
CA THR A 68 11.72 -2.21 5.17
C THR A 68 10.23 -2.22 5.49
N THR A 69 9.47 -3.20 4.99
CA THR A 69 8.03 -3.34 5.23
C THR A 69 7.71 -3.56 6.72
N PHE A 70 8.45 -4.44 7.41
CA PHE A 70 8.27 -4.60 8.86
C PHE A 70 8.61 -3.33 9.64
N CYS A 71 9.65 -2.59 9.23
CA CYS A 71 9.98 -1.30 9.83
C CYS A 71 8.83 -0.29 9.63
N MET A 72 8.29 -0.19 8.41
CA MET A 72 7.15 0.68 8.11
C MET A 72 5.94 0.37 9.00
N GLY A 73 5.65 -0.90 9.26
CA GLY A 73 4.57 -1.32 10.17
C GLY A 73 4.79 -0.90 11.64
N VAL A 74 6.02 -0.60 12.03
CA VAL A 74 6.34 -0.02 13.35
C VAL A 74 6.16 1.49 13.33
N VAL A 75 6.73 2.17 12.34
CA VAL A 75 6.87 3.64 12.30
C VAL A 75 5.62 4.32 11.74
N LYS A 76 4.96 3.69 10.77
CA LYS A 76 3.74 4.17 10.10
C LYS A 76 2.57 3.18 10.27
N PRO A 77 2.12 2.92 11.50
CA PRO A 77 1.08 1.91 11.77
C PRO A 77 -0.28 2.21 11.12
N GLN A 78 -0.52 3.46 10.74
CA GLN A 78 -1.71 3.87 10.01
C GLN A 78 -1.71 3.44 8.54
N LEU A 79 -0.54 3.14 7.96
CA LEU A 79 -0.40 2.78 6.56
C LEU A 79 -0.21 1.28 6.32
N THR A 80 0.45 0.59 7.25
CA THR A 80 0.79 -0.83 7.08
C THR A 80 1.00 -1.54 8.41
N GLY A 81 0.94 -2.87 8.40
CA GLY A 81 1.17 -3.71 9.56
C GLY A 81 0.86 -5.17 9.29
N VAL A 82 1.17 -6.04 10.24
CA VAL A 82 1.06 -7.50 10.11
C VAL A 82 -0.38 -8.01 9.90
N GLY A 83 -1.38 -7.14 10.14
CA GLY A 83 -2.80 -7.45 9.89
C GLY A 83 -3.28 -7.12 8.48
N GLY A 84 -2.45 -6.54 7.63
CA GLY A 84 -2.77 -6.19 6.25
C GLY A 84 -2.38 -7.23 5.24
N GLY A 85 -2.25 -6.79 3.98
CA GLY A 85 -1.78 -7.58 2.85
C GLY A 85 -0.74 -6.84 2.02
N LEU A 86 -0.37 -7.40 0.89
CA LEU A 86 0.61 -6.81 -0.01
C LEU A 86 0.39 -7.19 -1.46
N PHE A 87 0.93 -6.35 -2.32
CA PHE A 87 1.30 -6.71 -3.68
C PHE A 87 2.80 -6.48 -3.86
N MET A 88 3.50 -7.43 -4.46
CA MET A 88 4.92 -7.31 -4.76
C MET A 88 5.18 -7.65 -6.23
N LEU A 89 5.89 -6.77 -6.92
CA LEU A 89 6.44 -7.03 -8.23
C LEU A 89 7.96 -7.11 -8.11
N LEU A 90 8.54 -8.19 -8.58
CA LEU A 90 9.99 -8.41 -8.53
C LEU A 90 10.54 -8.72 -9.91
N ARG A 91 11.73 -8.22 -10.21
CA ARG A 91 12.46 -8.51 -11.44
C ARG A 91 13.85 -9.05 -11.09
N ASP A 92 14.15 -10.22 -11.60
CA ASP A 92 15.51 -10.74 -11.55
C ASP A 92 16.34 -10.10 -12.68
N SER A 93 17.39 -9.37 -12.31
CA SER A 93 18.24 -8.68 -13.25
C SER A 93 19.09 -9.63 -14.12
N LYS A 94 19.36 -10.86 -13.67
CA LYS A 94 20.18 -11.83 -14.39
C LYS A 94 19.39 -12.56 -15.49
N SER A 95 18.20 -13.05 -15.14
CA SER A 95 17.33 -13.76 -16.09
C SER A 95 16.38 -12.83 -16.86
N GLY A 96 16.19 -11.60 -16.40
CA GLY A 96 15.16 -10.69 -16.91
C GLY A 96 13.73 -11.06 -16.50
N VAL A 97 13.54 -12.18 -15.82
CA VAL A 97 12.22 -12.68 -15.40
C VAL A 97 11.58 -11.73 -14.41
N VAL A 98 10.31 -11.43 -14.65
CA VAL A 98 9.47 -10.63 -13.72
C VAL A 98 8.40 -11.54 -13.14
N LYS A 99 8.16 -11.46 -11.83
CA LYS A 99 7.10 -12.17 -11.13
C LYS A 99 6.30 -11.22 -10.26
N ALA A 100 5.03 -11.52 -10.10
CA ALA A 100 4.12 -10.83 -9.20
C ALA A 100 3.76 -11.74 -8.03
N ILE A 101 3.68 -11.20 -6.82
CA ILE A 101 3.14 -11.88 -5.65
C ILE A 101 1.86 -11.16 -5.27
N ASP A 102 0.77 -11.89 -5.33
CA ASP A 102 -0.53 -11.49 -4.83
C ASP A 102 -0.66 -12.00 -3.40
N GLY A 103 -0.48 -11.09 -2.47
CA GLY A 103 -0.66 -11.28 -1.04
C GLY A 103 -1.85 -10.46 -0.53
N ARG A 104 -2.91 -10.31 -1.34
CA ARG A 104 -4.14 -9.63 -0.94
C ARG A 104 -4.90 -10.44 0.10
N GLU A 105 -5.53 -9.78 1.03
CA GLU A 105 -6.42 -10.39 2.00
C GLU A 105 -7.62 -11.04 1.28
N THR A 106 -8.08 -12.18 1.82
CA THR A 106 -9.27 -12.88 1.34
C THR A 106 -10.43 -12.74 2.30
N ALA A 107 -11.65 -12.92 1.82
CA ALA A 107 -12.82 -13.03 2.69
C ALA A 107 -12.71 -14.28 3.57
N PRO A 108 -13.15 -14.21 4.85
CA PRO A 108 -13.26 -15.41 5.68
C PRO A 108 -14.24 -16.44 5.09
N LEU A 109 -14.00 -17.72 5.31
CA LEU A 109 -14.85 -18.82 4.82
C LEU A 109 -16.31 -18.70 5.25
N LEU A 110 -16.56 -18.07 6.39
CA LEU A 110 -17.92 -17.81 6.92
C LEU A 110 -18.57 -16.56 6.35
N ALA A 111 -17.87 -15.78 5.50
CA ALA A 111 -18.44 -14.59 4.88
C ALA A 111 -19.55 -14.97 3.88
N ASN A 112 -20.60 -14.16 3.82
CA ASN A 112 -21.68 -14.36 2.87
C ASN A 112 -22.22 -13.04 2.34
N LYS A 113 -22.90 -13.07 1.21
CA LYS A 113 -23.38 -11.88 0.47
C LYS A 113 -24.38 -11.00 1.24
N THR A 114 -25.00 -11.51 2.29
CA THR A 114 -26.03 -10.79 3.04
C THR A 114 -25.59 -10.37 4.44
N MET A 115 -24.37 -10.69 4.85
CA MET A 115 -23.90 -10.48 6.23
C MET A 115 -23.93 -9.02 6.70
N PHE A 116 -23.89 -8.07 5.77
CA PHE A 116 -23.94 -6.63 6.06
C PHE A 116 -25.28 -5.96 5.71
N VAL A 117 -26.30 -6.72 5.31
CA VAL A 117 -27.62 -6.15 5.01
C VAL A 117 -28.22 -5.58 6.30
N GLY A 118 -28.62 -4.29 6.25
CA GLY A 118 -29.15 -3.57 7.40
C GLY A 118 -28.11 -3.11 8.42
N ARG A 119 -26.81 -3.37 8.20
CA ARG A 119 -25.70 -2.97 9.09
C ARG A 119 -24.43 -2.64 8.31
N MET A 120 -24.54 -1.75 7.33
CA MET A 120 -23.42 -1.36 6.46
C MET A 120 -22.19 -0.82 7.18
N ASP A 121 -22.36 -0.22 8.37
CA ASP A 121 -21.22 0.29 9.15
C ASP A 121 -20.33 -0.84 9.69
N ASP A 122 -20.90 -2.02 9.95
CA ASP A 122 -20.12 -3.20 10.35
C ASP A 122 -19.21 -3.74 9.23
N SER A 123 -19.43 -3.32 7.98
CA SER A 123 -18.51 -3.62 6.85
C SER A 123 -17.28 -2.73 6.81
N LYS A 124 -17.30 -1.62 7.53
CA LYS A 124 -16.22 -0.62 7.53
C LYS A 124 -15.41 -0.66 8.82
N LEU A 125 -16.05 -0.96 9.94
CA LEU A 125 -15.46 -0.86 11.26
C LEU A 125 -15.91 -2.02 12.16
N GLY A 126 -14.96 -2.62 12.85
CA GLY A 126 -15.21 -3.68 13.82
C GLY A 126 -14.78 -5.08 13.32
N PRO A 127 -14.99 -6.10 14.15
CA PRO A 127 -14.41 -7.43 13.92
C PRO A 127 -14.98 -8.16 12.71
N LEU A 128 -16.18 -7.82 12.25
CA LEU A 128 -16.79 -8.42 11.06
C LEU A 128 -16.23 -7.88 9.75
N SER A 129 -15.63 -6.68 9.76
CA SER A 129 -14.99 -6.08 8.57
C SER A 129 -13.58 -6.60 8.32
N ILE A 130 -13.03 -7.40 9.24
CA ILE A 130 -11.66 -7.90 9.12
C ILE A 130 -11.61 -9.01 8.08
N ALA A 131 -10.78 -8.83 7.07
CA ALA A 131 -10.42 -9.87 6.10
C ALA A 131 -9.27 -10.74 6.66
N VAL A 132 -9.01 -11.90 6.05
CA VAL A 132 -7.92 -12.81 6.46
C VAL A 132 -6.58 -12.12 6.27
N PRO A 133 -5.81 -11.81 7.34
CA PRO A 133 -4.53 -11.16 7.23
C PRO A 133 -3.51 -11.95 6.42
N SER A 134 -2.82 -11.32 5.52
CA SER A 134 -1.99 -11.99 4.52
C SER A 134 -0.56 -11.45 4.40
N LEU A 135 -0.25 -10.26 4.97
CA LEU A 135 1.06 -9.63 4.83
C LEU A 135 2.21 -10.59 5.20
N VAL A 136 2.13 -11.20 6.38
CA VAL A 136 3.24 -12.05 6.87
C VAL A 136 3.43 -13.26 5.96
N ARG A 137 2.35 -13.92 5.54
CA ARG A 137 2.42 -15.07 4.61
C ARG A 137 2.92 -14.66 3.23
N GLY A 138 2.51 -13.50 2.73
CA GLY A 138 3.01 -12.94 1.47
C GLY A 138 4.51 -12.65 1.52
N LEU A 139 4.98 -12.01 2.59
CA LEU A 139 6.40 -11.74 2.80
C LEU A 139 7.21 -13.03 3.01
N TRP A 140 6.64 -14.01 3.73
CA TRP A 140 7.25 -15.33 3.89
C TRP A 140 7.38 -16.08 2.56
N THR A 141 6.35 -16.01 1.71
CA THR A 141 6.38 -16.56 0.34
C THR A 141 7.47 -15.88 -0.50
N ALA A 142 7.59 -14.54 -0.40
CA ALA A 142 8.64 -13.79 -1.09
C ALA A 142 10.03 -14.23 -0.60
N PHE A 143 10.24 -14.33 0.71
CA PHE A 143 11.48 -14.75 1.32
C PHE A 143 11.91 -16.16 0.87
N THR A 144 10.99 -17.14 0.98
CA THR A 144 11.31 -18.54 0.70
C THR A 144 11.55 -18.83 -0.78
N LYS A 145 10.91 -18.07 -1.68
CA LYS A 145 11.03 -18.29 -3.13
C LYS A 145 12.08 -17.41 -3.81
N PHE A 146 12.35 -16.22 -3.27
CA PHE A 146 13.14 -15.20 -3.95
C PHE A 146 14.15 -14.48 -3.04
N GLY A 147 14.27 -14.87 -1.78
CA GLY A 147 15.29 -14.36 -0.87
C GLY A 147 16.70 -14.74 -1.32
N SER A 148 17.71 -14.08 -0.76
CA SER A 148 19.11 -14.28 -1.14
C SER A 148 19.76 -15.53 -0.56
N GLU A 149 19.11 -16.18 0.45
CA GLU A 149 19.69 -17.24 1.28
C GLU A 149 20.91 -16.80 2.13
N GLN A 150 21.33 -15.54 2.02
CA GLN A 150 22.47 -14.97 2.75
C GLN A 150 22.08 -14.35 4.09
N VAL A 151 20.81 -14.02 4.28
CA VAL A 151 20.25 -13.46 5.52
C VAL A 151 19.13 -14.35 6.03
N LYS A 152 18.99 -14.45 7.33
CA LYS A 152 17.94 -15.25 7.96
C LYS A 152 16.67 -14.41 8.10
N TRP A 153 15.50 -15.05 8.05
CA TRP A 153 14.22 -14.40 8.29
C TRP A 153 14.21 -13.56 9.59
N PHE A 154 14.74 -14.13 10.66
CA PHE A 154 14.87 -13.47 11.95
C PHE A 154 15.63 -12.13 11.87
N ASP A 155 16.69 -12.08 11.07
CA ASP A 155 17.52 -10.88 10.91
C ASP A 155 16.76 -9.74 10.23
N LEU A 156 15.77 -10.04 9.39
CA LEU A 156 14.92 -9.07 8.71
C LEU A 156 13.98 -8.34 9.67
N LEU A 157 13.53 -9.00 10.75
CA LEU A 157 12.62 -8.43 11.73
C LEU A 157 13.32 -7.78 12.92
N THR A 158 14.59 -8.16 13.18
CA THR A 158 15.37 -7.68 14.33
C THR A 158 15.40 -6.15 14.45
N PRO A 159 15.63 -5.35 13.38
CA PRO A 159 15.60 -3.88 13.48
C PRO A 159 14.24 -3.34 13.94
N SER A 160 13.17 -3.89 13.42
CA SER A 160 11.79 -3.51 13.76
C SER A 160 11.42 -3.84 15.20
N ILE A 161 11.86 -5.01 15.70
CA ILE A 161 11.70 -5.42 17.09
C ILE A 161 12.44 -4.43 18.02
N LYS A 162 13.65 -4.02 17.62
CA LYS A 162 14.44 -3.03 18.35
C LYS A 162 13.71 -1.69 18.44
N LEU A 163 13.22 -1.16 17.32
CA LEU A 163 12.46 0.09 17.28
C LEU A 163 11.21 0.06 18.19
N CYS A 164 10.50 -1.06 18.25
CA CYS A 164 9.35 -1.21 19.15
C CYS A 164 9.73 -1.03 20.63
N LYS A 165 10.96 -1.40 21.01
CA LYS A 165 11.47 -1.30 22.39
C LYS A 165 12.08 0.07 22.68
N GLU A 166 12.82 0.63 21.73
CA GLU A 166 13.51 1.91 21.88
C GLU A 166 12.60 3.11 21.71
N GLY A 167 11.43 2.90 21.09
CA GLY A 167 10.43 3.92 20.79
C GLY A 167 10.66 4.57 19.43
N ILE A 168 9.57 5.10 18.88
CA ILE A 168 9.53 5.84 17.62
C ILE A 168 9.04 7.26 17.87
N VAL A 169 9.56 8.22 17.09
CA VAL A 169 9.07 9.59 17.13
C VAL A 169 7.74 9.68 16.40
N VAL A 170 6.71 10.18 17.05
CA VAL A 170 5.41 10.44 16.43
C VAL A 170 5.54 11.63 15.49
N THR A 171 5.17 11.45 14.23
CA THR A 171 5.15 12.51 13.22
C THR A 171 3.85 13.31 13.26
N ASP A 172 3.84 14.52 12.66
CA ASP A 172 2.62 15.32 12.52
C ASP A 172 1.51 14.56 11.77
N GLU A 173 1.90 13.75 10.78
CA GLU A 173 0.98 12.89 10.02
C GLU A 173 0.37 11.80 10.91
N LEU A 174 1.20 11.08 11.69
CA LEU A 174 0.72 10.04 12.60
C LEU A 174 -0.20 10.63 13.70
N GLU A 175 0.12 11.81 14.27
CA GLU A 175 -0.77 12.50 15.20
C GLU A 175 -2.15 12.76 14.59
N LYS A 176 -2.17 13.29 13.35
CA LYS A 176 -3.41 13.57 12.62
C LYS A 176 -4.25 12.30 12.41
N ASP A 177 -3.61 11.21 12.01
CA ASP A 177 -4.29 9.94 11.75
C ASP A 177 -4.79 9.28 13.03
N ILE A 178 -4.04 9.37 14.13
CA ILE A 178 -4.50 8.96 15.48
C ILE A 178 -5.75 9.74 15.87
N GLY A 179 -5.73 11.07 15.70
CA GLY A 179 -6.88 11.94 15.99
C GLY A 179 -8.11 11.54 15.18
N PHE A 180 -7.95 11.31 13.88
CA PHE A 180 -9.04 10.87 13.01
C PHE A 180 -9.66 9.53 13.45
N VAL A 181 -8.81 8.53 13.77
CA VAL A 181 -9.30 7.22 14.22
C VAL A 181 -10.03 7.32 15.55
N ILE A 182 -9.56 8.14 16.50
CA ILE A 182 -10.21 8.35 17.79
C ILE A 182 -11.58 9.01 17.58
N GLU A 183 -11.66 10.04 16.74
CA GLU A 183 -12.92 10.71 16.41
C GLU A 183 -13.93 9.74 15.76
N LEU A 184 -13.47 8.94 14.80
CA LEU A 184 -14.29 7.92 14.14
C LEU A 184 -14.89 6.93 15.15
N ILE A 185 -14.09 6.47 16.11
CA ILE A 185 -14.53 5.52 17.15
C ILE A 185 -15.51 6.16 18.12
N GLN A 186 -15.26 7.39 18.55
CA GLN A 186 -16.18 8.14 19.41
C GLN A 186 -17.53 8.34 18.73
N ASN A 187 -17.54 8.69 17.46
CA ASN A 187 -18.77 8.84 16.66
C ASN A 187 -19.52 7.53 16.47
N ALA A 188 -18.82 6.39 16.39
CA ALA A 188 -19.44 5.07 16.30
C ALA A 188 -20.11 4.61 17.61
N ARG A 189 -19.92 5.30 18.72
CA ARG A 189 -20.42 4.97 20.09
C ARG A 189 -20.08 3.54 20.52
N LYS A 190 -18.95 3.03 20.06
CA LYS A 190 -18.43 1.68 20.37
C LYS A 190 -17.07 1.81 21.06
N GLU A 191 -16.80 0.94 22.02
CA GLU A 191 -15.49 0.85 22.64
C GLU A 191 -14.55 -0.04 21.80
N TYR A 192 -13.40 0.49 21.44
CA TYR A 192 -12.35 -0.24 20.74
C TYR A 192 -11.06 -0.22 21.57
N PRO A 193 -10.85 -1.19 22.46
CA PRO A 193 -9.64 -1.25 23.30
C PRO A 193 -8.36 -1.37 22.48
N GLN A 194 -8.46 -1.72 21.20
CA GLN A 194 -7.34 -1.84 20.26
C GLN A 194 -6.67 -0.50 19.97
N VAL A 195 -7.32 0.64 20.22
CA VAL A 195 -6.68 1.97 20.08
C VAL A 195 -5.88 2.38 21.31
N ALA A 196 -5.99 1.68 22.42
CA ALA A 196 -5.23 1.97 23.64
C ALA A 196 -3.71 2.10 23.42
N PRO A 197 -3.05 1.38 22.50
CA PRO A 197 -1.64 1.58 22.19
C PRO A 197 -1.31 2.96 21.62
N PHE A 198 -2.29 3.70 21.11
CA PHE A 198 -2.12 5.06 20.57
C PHE A 198 -2.41 6.17 21.60
N HIS A 199 -2.66 5.80 22.86
CA HIS A 199 -2.73 6.71 23.97
C HIS A 199 -1.42 6.75 24.75
N ASN A 200 -0.92 7.96 24.96
CA ASN A 200 0.19 8.22 25.88
C ASN A 200 -0.35 8.17 27.32
N LYS A 201 -0.14 7.04 27.98
CA LYS A 201 -0.66 6.82 29.33
C LYS A 201 -0.06 7.76 30.37
N ALA A 202 1.20 8.17 30.17
CA ALA A 202 1.88 9.08 31.06
C ALA A 202 1.25 10.48 31.04
N GLU A 203 0.75 10.90 29.88
CA GLU A 203 0.16 12.20 29.65
C GLU A 203 -1.39 12.17 29.71
N GLY A 204 -2.01 10.99 29.82
CA GLY A 204 -3.47 10.83 29.84
C GLY A 204 -4.18 11.29 28.55
N ARG A 205 -3.51 11.29 27.41
CA ARG A 205 -4.00 11.79 26.13
C ARG A 205 -3.52 10.93 24.96
N PRO A 206 -4.11 11.06 23.74
CA PRO A 206 -3.52 10.50 22.55
C PRO A 206 -2.09 10.99 22.31
N TYR A 207 -1.27 10.17 21.64
CA TYR A 207 0.07 10.60 21.25
C TYR A 207 0.00 11.80 20.30
N LYS A 208 0.94 12.75 20.48
CA LYS A 208 1.11 13.94 19.66
C LYS A 208 2.46 13.90 18.94
N ALA A 209 2.60 14.72 17.91
CA ALA A 209 3.85 14.91 17.22
C ALA A 209 5.00 15.22 18.20
N ARG A 210 6.14 14.59 17.96
CA ARG A 210 7.37 14.61 18.78
C ARG A 210 7.31 13.83 20.10
N ASP A 211 6.17 13.24 20.46
CA ASP A 211 6.15 12.24 21.53
C ASP A 211 6.98 11.02 21.11
N ILE A 212 7.50 10.28 22.08
CA ILE A 212 8.11 8.96 21.84
C ILE A 212 7.06 7.89 22.15
N MET A 213 6.69 7.13 21.13
CA MET A 213 5.73 6.04 21.25
C MET A 213 6.44 4.69 21.33
N PHE A 214 6.21 3.98 22.42
CA PHE A 214 6.72 2.61 22.64
C PHE A 214 5.65 1.60 22.25
N ARG A 215 6.07 0.52 21.56
CA ARG A 215 5.17 -0.53 21.09
C ARG A 215 5.61 -1.94 21.56
N PRO A 216 5.80 -2.16 22.87
CA PRO A 216 6.41 -3.41 23.37
C PRO A 216 5.59 -4.66 23.05
N LYS A 217 4.25 -4.57 23.06
CA LYS A 217 3.36 -5.68 22.67
C LYS A 217 3.52 -6.02 21.19
N TYR A 218 3.58 -5.01 20.31
CA TYR A 218 3.83 -5.23 18.90
C TYR A 218 5.23 -5.80 18.64
N GLY A 219 6.23 -5.35 19.39
CA GLY A 219 7.57 -5.93 19.37
C GLY A 219 7.59 -7.40 19.77
N ALA A 220 6.80 -7.80 20.77
CA ALA A 220 6.63 -9.21 21.14
C ALA A 220 5.95 -10.04 20.02
N THR A 221 4.94 -9.48 19.36
CA THR A 221 4.31 -10.09 18.19
C THR A 221 5.33 -10.30 17.06
N LEU A 222 6.12 -9.27 16.74
CA LEU A 222 7.17 -9.38 15.72
C LEU A 222 8.24 -10.40 16.10
N GLN A 223 8.57 -10.53 17.40
CA GLN A 223 9.50 -11.54 17.90
C GLN A 223 8.98 -12.96 17.67
N GLN A 224 7.68 -13.20 17.86
CA GLN A 224 7.07 -14.51 17.58
C GLN A 224 7.10 -14.78 16.07
N ILE A 225 6.69 -13.83 15.23
CA ILE A 225 6.77 -13.93 13.76
C ILE A 225 8.21 -14.17 13.29
N ALA A 226 9.19 -13.55 13.91
CA ALA A 226 10.60 -13.73 13.57
C ALA A 226 11.08 -15.16 13.86
N THR A 227 10.53 -15.79 14.90
CA THR A 227 10.85 -17.18 15.29
C THR A 227 10.08 -18.19 14.42
N ASP A 228 8.79 -17.96 14.20
CA ASP A 228 7.93 -18.76 13.35
C ASP A 228 6.87 -17.87 12.70
N PRO A 229 6.95 -17.64 11.38
CA PRO A 229 6.02 -16.77 10.63
C PRO A 229 4.56 -17.19 10.73
N LEU A 230 4.28 -18.45 11.08
CA LEU A 230 2.94 -19.02 11.09
C LEU A 230 2.39 -19.26 12.51
N SER A 231 3.14 -18.87 13.53
CA SER A 231 2.83 -19.16 14.95
C SER A 231 1.59 -18.47 15.50
N LEU A 232 1.11 -17.41 14.85
CA LEU A 232 0.04 -16.56 15.39
C LEU A 232 -1.38 -16.94 14.95
N ASP A 233 -1.56 -17.90 14.04
CA ASP A 233 -2.86 -18.21 13.43
C ASP A 233 -3.96 -18.45 14.48
N ARG A 234 -3.70 -19.32 15.45
CA ARG A 234 -4.67 -19.61 16.53
C ARG A 234 -4.94 -18.39 17.41
N THR A 235 -3.90 -17.63 17.72
CA THR A 235 -4.03 -16.43 18.60
C THR A 235 -4.88 -15.38 17.91
N ILE A 236 -4.60 -15.07 16.64
CA ILE A 236 -5.35 -14.12 15.83
C ILE A 236 -6.82 -14.53 15.72
N ALA A 237 -7.09 -15.78 15.36
CA ALA A 237 -8.44 -16.29 15.22
C ALA A 237 -9.23 -16.15 16.55
N ASN A 238 -8.63 -16.60 17.66
CA ASN A 238 -9.26 -16.52 18.97
C ASN A 238 -9.56 -15.09 19.41
N GLU A 239 -8.65 -14.14 19.17
CA GLU A 239 -8.86 -12.72 19.53
C GLU A 239 -9.98 -12.12 18.69
N ILE A 240 -10.00 -12.36 17.38
CA ILE A 240 -11.04 -11.83 16.49
C ILE A 240 -12.41 -12.42 16.83
N GLN A 241 -12.50 -13.74 17.10
CA GLN A 241 -13.74 -14.39 17.47
C GLN A 241 -14.28 -13.91 18.82
N LYS A 242 -13.42 -13.66 19.83
CA LYS A 242 -13.83 -13.05 21.10
C LYS A 242 -14.45 -11.69 20.94
N MET A 243 -14.07 -10.95 19.90
CA MET A 243 -14.65 -9.66 19.57
C MET A 243 -15.94 -9.75 18.73
N GLY A 244 -16.35 -10.97 18.33
CA GLY A 244 -17.52 -11.21 17.50
C GLY A 244 -17.23 -11.25 15.99
N GLY A 245 -15.96 -11.39 15.60
CA GLY A 245 -15.56 -11.62 14.20
C GLY A 245 -15.70 -13.08 13.78
N ILE A 246 -15.50 -13.35 12.51
CA ILE A 246 -15.77 -14.64 11.88
C ILE A 246 -14.52 -15.35 11.33
N ILE A 247 -13.34 -14.77 11.49
CA ILE A 247 -12.09 -15.41 11.06
C ILE A 247 -11.81 -16.62 11.96
N THR A 248 -11.50 -17.74 11.33
CA THR A 248 -11.14 -19.00 11.99
C THR A 248 -9.65 -19.29 11.84
N GLU A 249 -9.13 -20.22 12.66
CA GLU A 249 -7.77 -20.74 12.48
C GLU A 249 -7.59 -21.41 11.10
N GLN A 250 -8.67 -21.99 10.56
CA GLN A 250 -8.66 -22.62 9.25
C GLN A 250 -8.48 -21.57 8.13
N ASP A 251 -9.12 -20.39 8.22
CA ASP A 251 -8.94 -19.31 7.27
C ASP A 251 -7.47 -18.91 7.16
N LEU A 252 -6.82 -18.73 8.30
CA LEU A 252 -5.42 -18.35 8.38
C LEU A 252 -4.49 -19.46 7.86
N LYS A 253 -4.73 -20.72 8.23
CA LYS A 253 -3.91 -21.86 7.79
C LYS A 253 -4.02 -22.15 6.31
N SER A 254 -5.20 -21.99 5.73
CA SER A 254 -5.44 -22.27 4.31
C SER A 254 -5.01 -21.15 3.38
N TYR A 255 -4.80 -19.94 3.91
CA TYR A 255 -4.36 -18.83 3.07
C TYR A 255 -2.95 -19.07 2.50
N ASN A 256 -2.80 -18.83 1.20
CA ASN A 256 -1.51 -18.86 0.50
C ASN A 256 -1.41 -17.65 -0.43
N ALA A 257 -0.30 -16.94 -0.35
CA ALA A 257 0.00 -15.90 -1.34
C ALA A 257 0.30 -16.55 -2.70
N ILE A 258 -0.22 -15.95 -3.76
CA ILE A 258 -0.17 -16.50 -5.12
C ILE A 258 0.97 -15.83 -5.89
N VAL A 259 1.87 -16.64 -6.47
CA VAL A 259 2.88 -16.14 -7.41
C VAL A 259 2.33 -16.24 -8.82
N LYS A 260 2.22 -15.08 -9.49
CA LYS A 260 1.63 -14.94 -10.83
C LYS A 260 2.67 -14.39 -11.81
N ASP A 261 2.42 -14.60 -13.10
CA ASP A 261 3.10 -13.84 -14.15
C ASP A 261 2.53 -12.42 -14.18
N PRO A 262 3.37 -11.40 -14.45
CA PRO A 262 2.90 -10.03 -14.52
C PRO A 262 2.01 -9.78 -15.73
N LEU A 263 1.17 -8.77 -15.65
CA LEU A 263 0.62 -8.11 -16.82
C LEU A 263 1.74 -7.36 -17.54
N VAL A 264 1.78 -7.43 -18.84
CA VAL A 264 2.79 -6.70 -19.64
C VAL A 264 2.08 -5.93 -20.74
N THR A 265 2.44 -4.65 -20.87
CA THR A 265 2.06 -3.85 -22.03
C THR A 265 3.31 -3.22 -22.64
N HIS A 266 3.31 -3.08 -23.95
CA HIS A 266 4.41 -2.47 -24.71
C HIS A 266 3.94 -1.13 -25.24
N LEU A 267 4.70 -0.08 -24.99
CA LEU A 267 4.46 1.29 -25.42
C LEU A 267 5.58 1.73 -26.38
N GLU A 268 5.36 2.84 -27.08
CA GLU A 268 6.35 3.42 -28.00
C GLU A 268 6.86 2.39 -29.03
N ASN A 269 5.92 1.70 -29.70
CA ASN A 269 6.21 0.64 -30.67
C ASN A 269 7.07 -0.52 -30.11
N GLY A 270 7.04 -0.74 -28.81
CA GLY A 270 7.75 -1.83 -28.14
C GLY A 270 9.05 -1.44 -27.46
N ASP A 271 9.43 -0.16 -27.51
CA ASP A 271 10.67 0.32 -26.86
C ASP A 271 10.56 0.35 -25.33
N LEU A 272 9.34 0.53 -24.81
CA LEU A 272 9.04 0.50 -23.37
C LEU A 272 8.14 -0.68 -23.01
N SER A 273 8.48 -1.37 -21.95
CA SER A 273 7.66 -2.45 -21.39
C SER A 273 7.22 -2.07 -19.98
N VAL A 274 5.91 -2.07 -19.75
CA VAL A 274 5.31 -1.83 -18.44
C VAL A 274 4.83 -3.15 -17.86
N TYR A 275 5.40 -3.51 -16.71
CA TYR A 275 5.03 -4.71 -15.97
C TYR A 275 4.13 -4.33 -14.81
N GLY A 276 3.08 -5.09 -14.57
CA GLY A 276 2.14 -4.85 -13.49
C GLY A 276 1.61 -6.12 -12.87
N ILE A 277 1.07 -5.98 -11.67
CA ILE A 277 0.48 -7.10 -10.94
C ILE A 277 -0.94 -7.34 -11.50
N PRO A 278 -1.32 -8.59 -11.79
CA PRO A 278 -2.66 -8.94 -12.24
C PRO A 278 -3.77 -8.56 -11.23
N PRO A 279 -5.03 -8.58 -11.61
CA PRO A 279 -6.12 -8.46 -10.64
C PRO A 279 -5.94 -9.43 -9.44
N PRO A 280 -6.34 -8.99 -8.24
CA PRO A 280 -7.17 -7.80 -7.92
C PRO A 280 -6.42 -6.46 -7.81
N SER A 281 -5.16 -6.37 -8.24
CA SER A 281 -4.44 -5.11 -8.32
C SER A 281 -5.02 -4.19 -9.42
N SER A 282 -4.76 -2.87 -9.29
CA SER A 282 -5.22 -1.87 -10.26
C SER A 282 -4.28 -1.70 -11.47
N SER A 283 -3.29 -2.56 -11.64
CA SER A 283 -2.30 -2.42 -12.70
C SER A 283 -2.91 -2.53 -14.11
N ALA A 284 -3.93 -3.38 -14.28
CA ALA A 284 -4.67 -3.48 -15.54
C ALA A 284 -5.30 -2.12 -15.94
N VAL A 285 -5.82 -1.38 -14.96
CA VAL A 285 -6.41 -0.05 -15.19
C VAL A 285 -5.33 0.94 -15.65
N LEU A 286 -4.18 0.95 -14.96
CA LEU A 286 -3.05 1.81 -15.32
C LEU A 286 -2.55 1.49 -16.75
N GLN A 287 -2.31 0.22 -17.05
CA GLN A 287 -1.81 -0.19 -18.37
C GLN A 287 -2.80 0.16 -19.49
N TYR A 288 -4.10 0.01 -19.24
CA TYR A 288 -5.13 0.44 -20.19
C TYR A 288 -5.12 1.95 -20.43
N ILE A 289 -4.95 2.76 -19.38
CA ILE A 289 -4.77 4.22 -19.49
C ILE A 289 -3.54 4.53 -20.35
N LEU A 290 -2.42 3.90 -20.07
CA LEU A 290 -1.18 4.12 -20.80
C LEU A 290 -1.32 3.73 -22.28
N ASN A 291 -1.96 2.62 -22.61
CA ASN A 291 -2.22 2.23 -23.99
C ASN A 291 -3.10 3.23 -24.76
N ILE A 292 -4.14 3.77 -24.12
CA ILE A 292 -4.95 4.84 -24.73
C ILE A 292 -4.09 6.08 -25.00
N LEU A 293 -3.27 6.46 -24.04
CA LEU A 293 -2.40 7.64 -24.15
C LEU A 293 -1.31 7.45 -25.20
N ASP A 294 -0.72 6.27 -25.30
CA ASP A 294 0.28 5.92 -26.29
C ASP A 294 -0.24 6.10 -27.73
N GLY A 295 -1.50 5.77 -27.97
CA GLY A 295 -2.18 5.99 -29.26
C GLY A 295 -2.30 7.45 -29.69
N TYR A 296 -2.08 8.42 -28.80
CA TYR A 296 -2.09 9.84 -29.16
C TYR A 296 -0.74 10.35 -29.66
N ASN A 297 0.32 9.54 -29.64
CA ASN A 297 1.67 9.93 -30.07
C ASN A 297 2.08 11.29 -29.49
N PHE A 298 2.06 11.41 -28.13
CA PHE A 298 2.49 12.63 -27.47
C PHE A 298 3.96 12.93 -27.79
N ASN A 299 4.19 13.73 -28.80
CA ASN A 299 5.52 14.24 -29.08
C ASN A 299 5.85 15.42 -28.15
N SER A 300 7.12 15.76 -28.07
CA SER A 300 7.64 16.75 -27.12
C SER A 300 7.03 18.17 -27.28
N THR A 301 6.30 18.44 -28.35
CA THR A 301 5.71 19.74 -28.63
C THR A 301 4.31 19.91 -28.06
N ASP A 302 3.57 18.81 -27.82
CA ASP A 302 2.16 18.88 -27.44
C ASP A 302 1.90 18.87 -25.93
N CYS A 303 2.72 18.15 -25.15
CA CYS A 303 2.50 17.98 -23.72
C CYS A 303 3.74 18.09 -22.84
N SER A 304 4.94 18.30 -23.39
CA SER A 304 6.21 18.29 -22.64
C SER A 304 6.50 19.56 -21.83
N LYS A 305 5.79 20.65 -22.10
CA LYS A 305 5.84 21.90 -21.32
C LYS A 305 4.45 22.21 -20.83
N ILE A 306 4.01 21.51 -19.79
CA ILE A 306 2.76 21.81 -19.12
C ILE A 306 2.99 23.07 -18.29
N ASP A 307 2.77 24.21 -18.91
CA ASP A 307 2.54 25.45 -18.18
C ASP A 307 1.05 25.49 -17.83
N PHE A 308 0.74 25.27 -16.55
CA PHE A 308 -0.65 25.14 -16.06
C PHE A 308 -1.45 26.45 -16.19
N GLU A 309 -0.83 27.56 -16.56
CA GLU A 309 -1.48 28.87 -16.49
C GLU A 309 -1.89 29.47 -17.84
N SER A 310 -1.39 29.01 -18.99
CA SER A 310 -1.56 29.83 -20.22
C SER A 310 -1.76 29.10 -21.54
N ASP A 311 -1.74 27.76 -21.63
CA ASP A 311 -1.70 27.11 -22.95
C ASP A 311 -2.92 26.21 -23.23
N SER A 312 -3.63 26.52 -24.35
CA SER A 312 -4.72 25.71 -24.90
C SER A 312 -4.30 24.24 -25.16
N ARG A 313 -3.01 23.98 -25.41
CA ARG A 313 -2.42 22.65 -25.54
C ARG A 313 -2.49 21.88 -24.23
N SER A 314 -2.26 22.55 -23.10
CA SER A 314 -2.42 21.97 -21.76
C SER A 314 -3.86 21.46 -21.53
N VAL A 315 -4.87 22.21 -21.97
CA VAL A 315 -6.28 21.81 -21.88
C VAL A 315 -6.54 20.52 -22.66
N THR A 316 -6.01 20.39 -23.87
CA THR A 316 -6.17 19.18 -24.69
C THR A 316 -5.50 17.96 -24.05
N CYS A 317 -4.29 18.12 -23.49
CA CYS A 317 -3.59 17.04 -22.81
C CYS A 317 -4.34 16.57 -21.57
N HIS A 318 -4.84 17.49 -20.75
CA HIS A 318 -5.65 17.15 -19.58
C HIS A 318 -6.98 16.50 -19.99
N HIS A 319 -7.61 17.00 -21.05
CA HIS A 319 -8.83 16.40 -21.58
C HIS A 319 -8.60 14.94 -22.00
N ARG A 320 -7.55 14.67 -22.79
CA ARG A 320 -7.18 13.30 -23.20
C ARG A 320 -6.89 12.40 -22.00
N LEU A 321 -6.19 12.93 -21.00
CA LEU A 321 -5.89 12.21 -19.76
C LEU A 321 -7.19 11.85 -19.02
N ILE A 322 -8.08 12.81 -18.80
CA ILE A 322 -9.35 12.60 -18.11
C ILE A 322 -10.23 11.61 -18.88
N GLU A 323 -10.33 11.73 -20.20
CA GLU A 323 -11.08 10.80 -21.03
C GLU A 323 -10.51 9.37 -20.94
N SER A 324 -9.18 9.22 -20.95
CA SER A 324 -8.55 7.89 -20.75
C SER A 324 -8.92 7.28 -19.39
N PHE A 325 -9.00 8.08 -18.33
CA PHE A 325 -9.48 7.63 -17.02
C PHE A 325 -10.93 7.15 -17.09
N LYS A 326 -11.83 7.89 -17.72
CA LYS A 326 -13.24 7.52 -17.83
C LYS A 326 -13.41 6.15 -18.51
N TRP A 327 -12.71 5.92 -19.62
CA TRP A 327 -12.72 4.63 -20.31
C TRP A 327 -12.15 3.50 -19.47
N ALA A 328 -11.02 3.74 -18.81
CA ALA A 328 -10.38 2.74 -17.96
C ALA A 328 -11.23 2.37 -16.74
N TYR A 329 -11.87 3.35 -16.10
CA TYR A 329 -12.74 3.09 -14.96
C TYR A 329 -14.06 2.42 -15.38
N ALA A 330 -14.59 2.69 -16.59
CA ALA A 330 -15.71 1.95 -17.13
C ALA A 330 -15.36 0.46 -17.33
N LYS A 331 -14.16 0.16 -17.83
CA LYS A 331 -13.65 -1.23 -17.92
C LYS A 331 -13.42 -1.83 -16.53
N ARG A 332 -12.83 -1.06 -15.61
CA ARG A 332 -12.60 -1.50 -14.22
C ARG A 332 -13.87 -2.00 -13.54
N ALA A 333 -15.04 -1.41 -13.83
CA ALA A 333 -16.32 -1.85 -13.26
C ALA A 333 -16.69 -3.30 -13.62
N LYS A 334 -16.03 -3.91 -14.61
CA LYS A 334 -16.22 -5.31 -15.01
C LYS A 334 -15.18 -6.26 -14.40
N LEU A 335 -14.12 -5.69 -13.76
CA LEU A 335 -13.10 -6.50 -13.10
C LEU A 335 -13.61 -7.06 -11.77
N GLY A 336 -13.09 -8.23 -11.42
CA GLY A 336 -13.29 -8.88 -10.15
C GLY A 336 -12.16 -9.86 -9.89
N ASP A 337 -12.27 -10.60 -8.80
CA ASP A 337 -11.35 -11.68 -8.50
C ASP A 337 -11.49 -12.81 -9.52
N GLU A 338 -10.37 -13.32 -10.02
CA GLU A 338 -10.29 -14.33 -11.07
C GLU A 338 -11.09 -15.59 -10.77
N GLU A 339 -11.22 -15.94 -9.48
CA GLU A 339 -11.97 -17.13 -9.04
C GLU A 339 -13.49 -16.94 -9.07
N TYR A 340 -13.97 -15.67 -9.09
CA TYR A 340 -15.38 -15.34 -8.91
C TYR A 340 -16.01 -14.63 -10.11
N VAL A 341 -15.22 -14.23 -11.10
CA VAL A 341 -15.72 -13.58 -12.34
C VAL A 341 -15.35 -14.39 -13.57
N ASP A 342 -16.17 -14.25 -14.62
CA ASP A 342 -15.91 -14.89 -15.91
C ASP A 342 -14.53 -14.45 -16.44
N GLN A 343 -13.68 -15.40 -16.78
CA GLN A 343 -12.31 -15.16 -17.27
C GLN A 343 -12.25 -14.21 -18.47
N LYS A 344 -13.31 -14.10 -19.27
CA LYS A 344 -13.38 -13.10 -20.35
C LYS A 344 -13.25 -11.65 -19.86
N TYR A 345 -13.55 -11.37 -18.57
CA TYR A 345 -13.39 -10.04 -17.96
C TYR A 345 -12.02 -9.86 -17.30
N VAL A 346 -11.27 -10.93 -17.11
CA VAL A 346 -9.95 -10.93 -16.46
C VAL A 346 -8.82 -11.09 -17.47
N SER A 347 -9.12 -11.63 -18.68
CA SER A 347 -8.09 -11.91 -19.68
C SER A 347 -7.48 -10.62 -20.23
N LEU A 348 -6.16 -10.62 -20.29
CA LEU A 348 -5.30 -9.53 -20.81
C LEU A 348 -5.72 -8.99 -22.18
N ALA A 349 -6.24 -9.86 -23.07
CA ALA A 349 -6.64 -9.48 -24.42
C ALA A 349 -7.70 -8.36 -24.48
N HIS A 350 -8.43 -8.10 -23.39
CA HIS A 350 -9.44 -7.04 -23.29
C HIS A 350 -8.88 -5.69 -22.79
N TYR A 351 -7.62 -5.67 -22.35
CA TYR A 351 -6.96 -4.47 -21.78
C TYR A 351 -5.79 -3.98 -22.62
N THR A 352 -5.34 -4.77 -23.60
CA THR A 352 -4.21 -4.45 -24.50
C THR A 352 -4.63 -4.10 -25.92
N ALA A 353 -5.93 -4.10 -26.22
CA ALA A 353 -6.46 -3.77 -27.56
C ALA A 353 -6.99 -2.34 -27.60
#